data_c147ae6fa36b7445398f1cfecdcf1865
#
_entry.id   c147ae6fa36b7445398f1cfecdcf1865
#
_cell.length_a   1.000
_cell.length_b   1.000
_cell.length_c   1.000
_cell.angle_alpha   90.00
_cell.angle_beta   90.00
_cell.angle_gamma   90.00
#
_symmetry.space_group_name_H-M   'P 1'
#
loop_
_entity.id
_entity.type
_entity.pdbx_description
1 polymer ?
#
loop_
_entity_poly.entity_id
_entity_poly.type
_entity_poly.pdbx_seq_one_letter_code
_entity_poly.pdbx_strand_id
1 'polypeptide(L)'
;EGVLDAQLDFARSNSNIILEFKTKSKNISHLLKTDIPKNVFVSWSLNPQIFIDNEEHGTASLKQRLNSAKKLSDKGVLVGFHFHPIVYYEGYENDYKHIVRKVMSMFHSSQIAMISMGTLTFIKPAINKLRSTGLKSKVLQIPMEDAVGKSSYTKEIKKEIFSNVYDEFSSWHKDLFFYLCMEESSIWDM
;
A
#
# COMPACT_ATOMS: atom_id res chain seq x y z
N GLU A 1 -1.14 17.49 -15.76
CA GLU A 1 -0.02 18.13 -15.03
C GLU A 1 -0.54 19.22 -14.09
N GLY A 2 -1.41 20.14 -14.53
CA GLY A 2 -1.91 21.24 -13.69
C GLY A 2 -2.66 20.86 -12.41
N VAL A 3 -3.29 19.68 -12.35
CA VAL A 3 -3.99 19.21 -11.12
C VAL A 3 -3.00 18.93 -9.99
N LEU A 4 -1.87 18.30 -10.31
CA LEU A 4 -0.84 18.00 -9.30
C LEU A 4 -0.22 19.28 -8.74
N ASP A 5 0.10 20.23 -9.60
CA ASP A 5 0.65 21.53 -9.20
C ASP A 5 -0.33 22.32 -8.31
N ALA A 6 -1.62 22.35 -8.68
CA ALA A 6 -2.66 22.97 -7.86
C ALA A 6 -2.80 22.33 -6.47
N GLN A 7 -2.66 20.99 -6.39
CA GLN A 7 -2.68 20.28 -5.10
C GLN A 7 -1.44 20.58 -4.25
N LEU A 8 -0.26 20.68 -4.87
CA LEU A 8 0.97 21.08 -4.17
C LEU A 8 0.88 22.52 -3.67
N ASP A 9 0.32 23.45 -4.46
CA ASP A 9 0.10 24.84 -4.06
C ASP A 9 -0.92 24.95 -2.92
N PHE A 10 -1.98 24.13 -2.97
CA PHE A 10 -2.93 24.02 -1.87
C PHE A 10 -2.24 23.54 -0.57
N ALA A 11 -1.43 22.48 -0.63
CA ALA A 11 -0.69 21.99 0.53
C ALA A 11 0.30 23.04 1.06
N ARG A 12 0.97 23.77 0.17
CA ARG A 12 1.92 24.85 0.54
C ARG A 12 1.21 25.99 1.30
N SER A 13 -0.03 26.29 0.91
CA SER A 13 -0.85 27.32 1.52
C SER A 13 -1.55 26.88 2.81
N ASN A 14 -1.56 25.58 3.12
CA ASN A 14 -2.29 24.99 4.25
C ASN A 14 -1.38 24.08 5.06
N SER A 15 -0.54 24.64 5.92
CA SER A 15 0.45 23.88 6.70
C SER A 15 -0.14 22.96 7.78
N ASN A 16 -1.42 23.09 8.09
CA ASN A 16 -2.16 22.30 9.07
C ASN A 16 -2.71 20.98 8.50
N ILE A 17 -2.47 20.70 7.22
CA ILE A 17 -2.84 19.43 6.58
C ILE A 17 -1.61 18.61 6.24
N ILE A 18 -1.78 17.31 6.11
CA ILE A 18 -0.84 16.40 5.48
C ILE A 18 -1.50 15.87 4.21
N LEU A 19 -0.82 16.00 3.08
CA LEU A 19 -1.30 15.52 1.79
C LEU A 19 -0.51 14.30 1.34
N GLU A 20 -1.23 13.26 0.95
CA GLU A 20 -0.66 12.03 0.41
C GLU A 20 -0.98 11.89 -1.08
N PHE A 21 0.05 11.58 -1.89
CA PHE A 21 -0.12 11.09 -3.26
C PHE A 21 0.15 9.60 -3.34
N LYS A 22 -0.90 8.80 -3.40
CA LYS A 22 -0.78 7.34 -3.51
C LYS A 22 -0.75 6.90 -4.98
N THR A 23 0.18 6.01 -5.34
CA THR A 23 0.35 5.55 -6.73
C THR A 23 0.82 4.10 -6.84
N LYS A 24 0.65 3.52 -8.05
CA LYS A 24 1.30 2.28 -8.52
C LYS A 24 2.20 2.56 -9.74
N SER A 25 2.46 3.82 -10.05
CA SER A 25 3.24 4.25 -11.21
C SER A 25 4.74 4.37 -10.88
N LYS A 26 5.56 4.22 -11.91
CA LYS A 26 6.99 4.60 -11.89
C LYS A 26 7.25 6.03 -12.37
N ASN A 27 6.22 6.72 -12.90
CA ASN A 27 6.39 8.06 -13.45
C ASN A 27 6.37 9.11 -12.34
N ILE A 28 7.55 9.55 -11.96
CA ILE A 28 7.78 10.60 -10.96
C ILE A 28 8.53 11.79 -11.55
N SER A 29 8.63 11.89 -12.88
CA SER A 29 9.46 12.87 -13.57
C SER A 29 9.12 14.31 -13.19
N HIS A 30 7.84 14.61 -13.04
CA HIS A 30 7.36 15.92 -12.61
C HIS A 30 7.72 16.19 -11.15
N LEU A 31 7.45 15.25 -10.24
CA LEU A 31 7.77 15.37 -8.81
C LEU A 31 9.27 15.54 -8.54
N LEU A 32 10.13 14.93 -9.37
CA LEU A 32 11.59 15.12 -9.25
C LEU A 32 12.04 16.54 -9.60
N LYS A 33 11.27 17.26 -10.40
CA LYS A 33 11.60 18.65 -10.84
C LYS A 33 10.89 19.71 -9.99
N THR A 34 9.82 19.32 -9.27
CA THR A 34 8.99 20.24 -8.50
C THR A 34 9.49 20.34 -7.06
N ASP A 35 9.40 21.51 -6.46
CA ASP A 35 9.57 21.69 -5.02
C ASP A 35 8.35 21.17 -4.28
N ILE A 36 8.54 20.12 -3.47
CA ILE A 36 7.46 19.45 -2.75
C ILE A 36 7.41 19.97 -1.31
N PRO A 37 6.26 20.49 -0.85
CA PRO A 37 6.10 20.96 0.51
C PRO A 37 6.35 19.87 1.55
N LYS A 38 6.85 20.23 2.74
CA LYS A 38 7.18 19.27 3.83
C LYS A 38 5.97 18.50 4.38
N ASN A 39 4.76 19.04 4.20
CA ASN A 39 3.51 18.41 4.58
C ASN A 39 2.92 17.54 3.46
N VAL A 40 3.72 17.21 2.46
CA VAL A 40 3.35 16.29 1.37
C VAL A 40 4.27 15.09 1.38
N PHE A 41 3.71 13.90 1.25
CA PHE A 41 4.47 12.68 1.00
C PHE A 41 3.87 11.87 -0.15
N VAL A 42 4.69 11.00 -0.72
CA VAL A 42 4.27 10.15 -1.85
C VAL A 42 4.35 8.69 -1.44
N SER A 43 3.29 7.95 -1.72
CA SER A 43 3.21 6.55 -1.31
C SER A 43 3.01 5.59 -2.47
N TRP A 44 3.48 4.37 -2.28
CA TRP A 44 3.30 3.28 -3.24
C TRP A 44 2.58 2.10 -2.63
N SER A 45 1.59 1.55 -3.37
CA SER A 45 1.08 0.23 -3.07
C SER A 45 2.13 -0.81 -3.46
N LEU A 46 2.44 -1.72 -2.53
CA LEU A 46 3.39 -2.81 -2.73
C LEU A 46 2.65 -4.15 -2.69
N ASN A 47 2.97 -4.99 -3.64
CA ASN A 47 2.52 -6.38 -3.71
C ASN A 47 3.65 -7.26 -4.26
N PRO A 48 3.64 -8.56 -4.00
CA PRO A 48 4.54 -9.51 -4.63
C PRO A 48 4.47 -9.42 -6.16
N GLN A 49 5.62 -9.58 -6.83
CA GLN A 49 5.67 -9.42 -8.29
C GLN A 49 4.71 -10.37 -9.01
N ILE A 50 4.56 -11.59 -8.51
CA ILE A 50 3.61 -12.56 -9.05
C ILE A 50 2.17 -12.04 -9.02
N PHE A 51 1.79 -11.32 -7.96
CA PHE A 51 0.47 -10.71 -7.87
C PHE A 51 0.34 -9.51 -8.82
N ILE A 52 1.37 -8.68 -8.91
CA ILE A 52 1.39 -7.53 -9.84
C ILE A 52 1.22 -7.99 -11.28
N ASP A 53 1.94 -9.04 -11.70
CA ASP A 53 1.91 -9.55 -13.07
C ASP A 53 0.54 -10.16 -13.43
N ASN A 54 -0.13 -10.79 -12.47
CA ASN A 54 -1.39 -11.47 -12.73
C ASN A 54 -2.64 -10.61 -12.53
N GLU A 55 -2.61 -9.62 -11.64
CA GLU A 55 -3.82 -8.91 -11.21
C GLU A 55 -3.73 -7.38 -11.34
N GLU A 56 -2.51 -6.80 -11.38
CA GLU A 56 -2.35 -5.35 -11.43
C GLU A 56 -1.90 -4.86 -12.82
N HIS A 57 -2.68 -5.21 -13.84
CA HIS A 57 -2.35 -4.88 -15.23
C HIS A 57 -2.16 -3.37 -15.46
N GLY A 58 -1.17 -3.03 -16.28
CA GLY A 58 -0.86 -1.63 -16.64
C GLY A 58 -0.16 -0.83 -15.55
N THR A 59 0.26 -1.46 -14.46
CA THR A 59 1.00 -0.80 -13.36
C THR A 59 2.50 -1.07 -13.42
N ALA A 60 3.28 -0.34 -12.64
CA ALA A 60 4.72 -0.55 -12.54
C ALA A 60 5.05 -1.83 -11.76
N SER A 61 6.17 -2.48 -12.08
CA SER A 61 6.69 -3.61 -11.31
C SER A 61 7.09 -3.20 -9.89
N LEU A 62 7.15 -4.15 -8.95
CA LEU A 62 7.60 -3.91 -7.57
C LEU A 62 8.96 -3.17 -7.55
N LYS A 63 9.92 -3.66 -8.33
CA LYS A 63 11.25 -3.03 -8.45
C LYS A 63 11.17 -1.57 -8.93
N GLN A 64 10.30 -1.28 -9.91
CA GLN A 64 10.13 0.08 -10.42
C GLN A 64 9.48 1.00 -9.39
N ARG A 65 8.48 0.51 -8.63
CA ARG A 65 7.83 1.27 -7.54
C ARG A 65 8.83 1.63 -6.45
N LEU A 66 9.61 0.66 -5.95
CA LEU A 66 10.63 0.89 -4.93
C LEU A 66 11.74 1.84 -5.41
N ASN A 67 12.20 1.69 -6.64
CA ASN A 67 13.20 2.59 -7.21
C ASN A 67 12.68 4.03 -7.37
N SER A 68 11.41 4.19 -7.71
CA SER A 68 10.78 5.51 -7.79
C SER A 68 10.65 6.15 -6.41
N ALA A 69 10.21 5.38 -5.41
CA ALA A 69 10.16 5.82 -4.02
C ALA A 69 11.56 6.24 -3.52
N LYS A 70 12.59 5.43 -3.80
CA LYS A 70 13.97 5.73 -3.41
C LYS A 70 14.47 7.05 -4.01
N LYS A 71 14.23 7.30 -5.28
CA LYS A 71 14.63 8.55 -5.95
C LYS A 71 13.97 9.79 -5.31
N LEU A 72 12.70 9.72 -4.92
CA LEU A 72 12.05 10.82 -4.22
C LEU A 72 12.54 10.96 -2.78
N SER A 73 12.76 9.85 -2.09
CA SER A 73 13.35 9.85 -0.75
C SER A 73 14.75 10.46 -0.73
N ASP A 74 15.59 10.16 -1.73
CA ASP A 74 16.92 10.75 -1.87
C ASP A 74 16.89 12.25 -2.16
N LYS A 75 15.76 12.77 -2.68
CA LYS A 75 15.49 14.20 -2.82
C LYS A 75 15.01 14.84 -1.50
N GLY A 76 14.81 14.06 -0.45
CA GLY A 76 14.33 14.55 0.85
C GLY A 76 12.81 14.55 1.02
N VAL A 77 12.07 13.91 0.09
CA VAL A 77 10.62 13.74 0.22
C VAL A 77 10.33 12.50 1.04
N LEU A 78 9.47 12.63 2.06
CA LEU A 78 8.98 11.45 2.79
C LEU A 78 8.19 10.54 1.86
N VAL A 79 8.36 9.23 2.01
CA VAL A 79 7.62 8.23 1.24
C VAL A 79 6.79 7.35 2.17
N GLY A 80 5.73 6.75 1.65
CA GLY A 80 4.89 5.81 2.38
C GLY A 80 4.69 4.52 1.61
N PHE A 81 4.35 3.43 2.30
CA PHE A 81 4.08 2.16 1.66
C PHE A 81 2.75 1.57 2.12
N HIS A 82 1.97 1.11 1.15
CA HIS A 82 0.71 0.43 1.36
C HIS A 82 0.84 -1.04 0.98
N PHE A 83 0.80 -1.90 1.95
CA PHE A 83 0.56 -3.31 1.79
C PHE A 83 -0.96 -3.54 1.72
N HIS A 84 -1.56 -3.13 0.59
CA HIS A 84 -3.02 -3.13 0.45
C HIS A 84 -3.43 -3.33 -1.02
N PRO A 85 -4.16 -4.45 -1.31
CA PRO A 85 -4.48 -5.53 -0.37
C PRO A 85 -3.30 -6.46 -0.13
N ILE A 86 -3.15 -6.99 1.09
CA ILE A 86 -2.37 -8.19 1.33
C ILE A 86 -3.25 -9.37 0.93
N VAL A 87 -2.72 -10.25 0.09
CA VAL A 87 -3.46 -11.38 -0.48
C VAL A 87 -2.95 -12.68 0.12
N TYR A 88 -3.89 -13.50 0.59
CA TYR A 88 -3.62 -14.81 1.18
C TYR A 88 -3.53 -15.87 0.06
N TYR A 89 -2.39 -16.54 -0.06
CA TYR A 89 -2.14 -17.65 -0.99
C TYR A 89 -0.96 -18.48 -0.48
N GLU A 90 -0.74 -19.65 -1.04
CA GLU A 90 0.38 -20.52 -0.65
C GLU A 90 1.73 -19.81 -0.88
N GLY A 91 2.51 -19.62 0.20
CA GLY A 91 3.83 -18.95 0.17
C GLY A 91 3.78 -17.43 0.32
N TYR A 92 2.59 -16.82 0.52
CA TYR A 92 2.44 -15.37 0.68
C TYR A 92 3.35 -14.80 1.78
N GLU A 93 3.55 -15.54 2.87
CA GLU A 93 4.35 -15.08 4.02
C GLU A 93 5.78 -14.72 3.58
N ASN A 94 6.40 -15.60 2.82
CA ASN A 94 7.76 -15.39 2.34
C ASN A 94 7.84 -14.25 1.33
N ASP A 95 6.85 -14.13 0.45
CA ASP A 95 6.79 -13.08 -0.54
C ASP A 95 6.64 -11.70 0.10
N TYR A 96 5.75 -11.53 1.08
CA TYR A 96 5.59 -10.26 1.79
C TYR A 96 6.79 -9.95 2.69
N LYS A 97 7.36 -10.91 3.41
CA LYS A 97 8.62 -10.74 4.14
C LYS A 97 9.75 -10.28 3.25
N HIS A 98 9.86 -10.84 2.04
CA HIS A 98 10.84 -10.39 1.06
C HIS A 98 10.65 -8.91 0.68
N ILE A 99 9.40 -8.44 0.52
CA ILE A 99 9.13 -7.02 0.24
C ILE A 99 9.55 -6.16 1.44
N VAL A 100 9.19 -6.55 2.66
CA VAL A 100 9.56 -5.81 3.88
C VAL A 100 11.07 -5.68 3.99
N ARG A 101 11.81 -6.79 3.87
CA ARG A 101 13.28 -6.78 3.89
C ARG A 101 13.88 -5.88 2.82
N LYS A 102 13.28 -5.86 1.64
CA LYS A 102 13.70 -4.98 0.55
C LYS A 102 13.47 -3.51 0.88
N VAL A 103 12.32 -3.15 1.47
CA VAL A 103 12.07 -1.80 1.98
C VAL A 103 13.11 -1.43 3.02
N MET A 104 13.34 -2.27 4.03
CA MET A 104 14.29 -2.01 5.10
C MET A 104 15.75 -1.91 4.61
N SER A 105 16.09 -2.61 3.53
CA SER A 105 17.44 -2.52 2.94
C SER A 105 17.66 -1.27 2.09
N MET A 106 16.58 -0.66 1.59
CA MET A 106 16.67 0.51 0.69
C MET A 106 16.46 1.84 1.40
N PHE A 107 15.78 1.85 2.56
CA PHE A 107 15.38 3.06 3.27
C PHE A 107 15.81 3.02 4.73
N HIS A 108 15.90 4.20 5.35
CA HIS A 108 15.90 4.37 6.80
C HIS A 108 14.47 4.68 7.28
N SER A 109 14.13 4.29 8.52
CA SER A 109 12.81 4.55 9.09
C SER A 109 12.42 6.04 9.02
N SER A 110 13.37 6.94 9.25
CA SER A 110 13.18 8.40 9.16
C SER A 110 12.79 8.94 7.77
N GLN A 111 12.93 8.15 6.72
CA GLN A 111 12.54 8.50 5.36
C GLN A 111 11.11 8.10 5.04
N ILE A 112 10.44 7.35 5.94
CA ILE A 112 9.13 6.77 5.73
C ILE A 112 8.11 7.48 6.61
N ALA A 113 7.04 8.00 5.98
CA ALA A 113 5.95 8.67 6.66
C ALA A 113 5.04 7.67 7.38
N MET A 114 4.78 6.51 6.77
CA MET A 114 3.89 5.50 7.30
C MET A 114 3.97 4.16 6.56
N ILE A 115 3.54 3.10 7.22
CA ILE A 115 3.21 1.81 6.65
C ILE A 115 1.73 1.53 6.86
N SER A 116 1.01 1.33 5.77
CA SER A 116 -0.40 0.95 5.80
C SER A 116 -0.56 -0.51 5.42
N MET A 117 -1.37 -1.23 6.16
CA MET A 117 -1.73 -2.62 5.88
C MET A 117 -3.24 -2.75 5.72
N GLY A 118 -3.67 -3.60 4.81
CA GLY A 118 -5.09 -3.89 4.62
C GLY A 118 -5.26 -5.18 3.84
N THR A 119 -6.28 -5.93 4.19
CA THR A 119 -6.60 -7.18 3.51
C THR A 119 -7.54 -6.97 2.33
N LEU A 120 -7.69 -8.03 1.53
CA LEU A 120 -8.62 -8.01 0.41
C LEU A 120 -10.06 -7.91 0.93
N THR A 121 -10.74 -6.85 0.54
CA THR A 121 -12.12 -6.58 0.96
C THR A 121 -12.93 -6.08 -0.22
N PHE A 122 -14.09 -6.68 -0.44
CA PHE A 122 -15.05 -6.27 -1.47
C PHE A 122 -16.38 -5.88 -0.85
N ILE A 123 -17.01 -4.87 -1.40
CA ILE A 123 -18.44 -4.67 -1.19
C ILE A 123 -19.22 -5.63 -2.10
N LYS A 124 -20.32 -6.21 -1.61
CA LYS A 124 -21.13 -7.21 -2.36
C LYS A 124 -21.50 -6.78 -3.78
N PRO A 125 -21.97 -5.55 -4.03
CA PRO A 125 -22.27 -5.11 -5.40
C PRO A 125 -21.05 -5.15 -6.32
N ALA A 126 -19.85 -4.81 -5.81
CA ALA A 126 -18.62 -4.78 -6.62
C ALA A 126 -18.18 -6.20 -7.02
N ILE A 127 -18.19 -7.17 -6.08
CA ILE A 127 -17.80 -8.55 -6.40
C ILE A 127 -18.77 -9.19 -7.40
N ASN A 128 -20.09 -8.93 -7.26
CA ASN A 128 -21.09 -9.43 -8.20
C ASN A 128 -20.90 -8.84 -9.60
N LYS A 129 -20.61 -7.52 -9.69
CA LYS A 129 -20.30 -6.86 -10.95
C LYS A 129 -19.04 -7.43 -11.59
N LEU A 130 -17.95 -7.61 -10.82
CA LEU A 130 -16.71 -8.21 -11.32
C LEU A 130 -16.94 -9.63 -11.86
N ARG A 131 -17.70 -10.47 -11.16
CA ARG A 131 -18.03 -11.82 -11.61
C ARG A 131 -18.87 -11.81 -12.90
N SER A 132 -19.77 -10.84 -13.07
CA SER A 132 -20.59 -10.70 -14.29
C SER A 132 -19.84 -10.20 -15.51
N THR A 133 -18.67 -9.57 -15.34
CA THR A 133 -17.86 -9.06 -16.47
C THR A 133 -17.02 -10.14 -17.15
N GLY A 134 -17.02 -11.38 -16.67
CA GLY A 134 -16.19 -12.46 -17.19
C GLY A 134 -14.69 -12.26 -16.96
N LEU A 135 -14.31 -11.34 -16.08
CA LEU A 135 -12.91 -11.08 -15.72
C LEU A 135 -12.28 -12.34 -15.14
N LYS A 136 -11.21 -12.82 -15.79
CA LYS A 136 -10.44 -13.95 -15.30
C LYS A 136 -9.46 -13.46 -14.22
N SER A 137 -9.89 -13.50 -12.96
CA SER A 137 -9.06 -13.15 -11.82
C SER A 137 -9.09 -14.30 -10.80
N LYS A 138 -7.90 -14.70 -10.33
CA LYS A 138 -7.77 -15.69 -9.25
C LYS A 138 -8.24 -15.12 -7.90
N VAL A 139 -8.17 -13.81 -7.74
CA VAL A 139 -8.64 -13.11 -6.53
C VAL A 139 -10.13 -13.35 -6.27
N LEU A 140 -10.94 -13.50 -7.32
CA LEU A 140 -12.38 -13.80 -7.19
C LEU A 140 -12.68 -15.23 -6.73
N GLN A 141 -11.68 -16.12 -6.70
CA GLN A 141 -11.81 -17.52 -6.29
C GLN A 141 -11.36 -17.75 -4.83
N ILE A 142 -10.78 -16.75 -4.19
CA ILE A 142 -10.31 -16.84 -2.81
C ILE A 142 -11.53 -16.94 -1.88
N PRO A 143 -11.54 -17.90 -0.92
CA PRO A 143 -12.60 -18.01 0.08
C PRO A 143 -12.71 -16.73 0.92
N MET A 144 -13.89 -16.17 1.00
CA MET A 144 -14.18 -14.98 1.79
C MET A 144 -15.45 -15.20 2.60
N GLU A 145 -15.47 -14.60 3.77
CA GLU A 145 -16.65 -14.53 4.62
C GLU A 145 -17.36 -13.19 4.43
N ASP A 146 -18.68 -13.25 4.56
CA ASP A 146 -19.52 -12.06 4.51
C ASP A 146 -19.63 -11.44 5.91
N ALA A 147 -19.18 -10.23 6.05
CA ALA A 147 -19.33 -9.44 7.26
C ALA A 147 -19.85 -8.03 6.94
N VAL A 148 -21.01 -7.67 7.53
CA VAL A 148 -21.59 -6.32 7.48
C VAL A 148 -21.60 -5.71 6.06
N GLY A 149 -22.09 -6.47 5.06
CA GLY A 149 -22.20 -6.01 3.66
C GLY A 149 -20.90 -6.01 2.87
N LYS A 150 -19.82 -6.49 3.46
CA LYS A 150 -18.51 -6.70 2.83
C LYS A 150 -18.19 -8.20 2.78
N SER A 151 -17.32 -8.57 1.85
CA SER A 151 -16.72 -9.90 1.75
C SER A 151 -15.21 -9.75 1.96
N SER A 152 -14.64 -10.44 2.93
CA SER A 152 -13.23 -10.37 3.29
C SER A 152 -12.77 -11.70 3.92
N TYR A 153 -11.49 -11.79 4.28
CA TYR A 153 -10.96 -12.93 5.04
C TYR A 153 -11.55 -13.02 6.44
N THR A 154 -11.51 -14.24 7.05
CA THR A 154 -11.82 -14.44 8.47
C THR A 154 -10.90 -13.62 9.38
N LYS A 155 -11.29 -13.44 10.65
CA LYS A 155 -10.47 -12.73 11.63
C LYS A 155 -9.12 -13.41 11.86
N GLU A 156 -9.11 -14.74 11.87
CA GLU A 156 -7.90 -15.55 12.06
C GLU A 156 -6.90 -15.33 10.93
N ILE A 157 -7.36 -15.38 9.67
CA ILE A 157 -6.53 -15.12 8.50
C ILE A 157 -6.03 -13.67 8.50
N LYS A 158 -6.89 -12.70 8.84
CA LYS A 158 -6.47 -11.29 8.94
C LYS A 158 -5.37 -11.10 9.97
N LYS A 159 -5.53 -11.69 11.16
CA LYS A 159 -4.52 -11.65 12.21
C LYS A 159 -3.20 -12.23 11.75
N GLU A 160 -3.23 -13.41 11.14
CA GLU A 160 -2.04 -14.06 10.59
C GLU A 160 -1.34 -13.17 9.55
N ILE A 161 -2.10 -12.63 8.58
CA ILE A 161 -1.59 -11.75 7.52
C ILE A 161 -0.93 -10.49 8.10
N PHE A 162 -1.60 -9.81 9.04
CA PHE A 162 -1.08 -8.58 9.62
C PHE A 162 0.15 -8.84 10.48
N SER A 163 0.13 -9.87 11.34
CA SER A 163 1.28 -10.25 12.14
C SER A 163 2.49 -10.57 11.26
N ASN A 164 2.30 -11.33 10.18
CA ASN A 164 3.39 -11.69 9.27
C ASN A 164 4.13 -10.49 8.69
N VAL A 165 3.42 -9.43 8.31
CA VAL A 165 4.02 -8.20 7.76
C VAL A 165 4.53 -7.30 8.87
N TYR A 166 3.77 -7.11 9.94
CA TYR A 166 4.10 -6.22 11.05
C TYR A 166 5.36 -6.71 11.78
N ASP A 167 5.42 -7.99 12.15
CA ASP A 167 6.54 -8.57 12.90
C ASP A 167 7.86 -8.49 12.13
N GLU A 168 7.83 -8.58 10.81
CA GLU A 168 9.02 -8.43 9.98
C GLU A 168 9.60 -7.00 10.05
N PHE A 169 8.78 -5.98 10.39
CA PHE A 169 9.21 -4.61 10.66
C PHE A 169 9.64 -4.37 12.12
N SER A 170 9.81 -5.42 12.95
CA SER A 170 9.99 -5.30 14.41
C SER A 170 11.03 -4.28 14.86
N SER A 171 12.15 -4.17 14.16
CA SER A 171 13.19 -3.17 14.49
C SER A 171 12.78 -1.71 14.24
N TRP A 172 11.68 -1.48 13.53
CA TRP A 172 11.16 -0.17 13.18
C TRP A 172 9.86 0.22 13.90
N HIS A 173 9.30 -0.65 14.75
CA HIS A 173 8.01 -0.42 15.43
C HIS A 173 7.98 0.87 16.26
N LYS A 174 9.11 1.28 16.83
CA LYS A 174 9.20 2.51 17.63
C LYS A 174 9.35 3.78 16.80
N ASP A 175 9.74 3.65 15.55
CA ASP A 175 10.13 4.76 14.69
C ASP A 175 9.08 5.10 13.63
N LEU A 176 8.15 4.17 13.35
CA LEU A 176 7.19 4.30 12.26
C LEU A 176 5.75 4.31 12.74
N PHE A 177 4.94 5.04 11.99
CA PHE A 177 3.49 4.98 12.11
C PHE A 177 2.94 3.82 11.25
N PHE A 178 2.28 2.87 11.93
CA PHE A 178 1.56 1.77 11.29
C PHE A 178 0.07 1.95 11.45
N TYR A 179 -0.71 1.63 10.40
CA TYR A 179 -2.15 1.58 10.53
C TYR A 179 -2.79 0.49 9.67
N LEU A 180 -3.95 -0.01 10.12
CA LEU A 180 -4.76 -0.98 9.40
C LEU A 180 -5.84 -0.24 8.61
N CYS A 181 -5.83 -0.39 7.28
CA CYS A 181 -6.75 0.29 6.39
C CYS A 181 -8.05 -0.49 6.24
N MET A 182 -9.19 0.16 6.48
CA MET A 182 -10.54 -0.39 6.30
C MET A 182 -10.89 -1.57 7.23
N GLU A 183 -10.17 -1.76 8.32
CA GLU A 183 -10.42 -2.82 9.27
C GLU A 183 -11.31 -2.35 10.44
N GLU A 184 -12.02 -3.30 11.04
CA GLU A 184 -12.86 -3.08 12.22
C GLU A 184 -12.01 -2.93 13.49
N SER A 185 -12.57 -2.24 14.52
CA SER A 185 -11.88 -2.05 15.80
C SER A 185 -11.39 -3.37 16.42
N SER A 186 -12.18 -4.44 16.30
CA SER A 186 -11.83 -5.78 16.80
C SER A 186 -10.59 -6.41 16.14
N ILE A 187 -10.08 -5.83 15.05
CA ILE A 187 -8.85 -6.23 14.38
C ILE A 187 -7.66 -5.38 14.87
N TRP A 188 -7.92 -4.13 15.31
CA TRP A 188 -6.89 -3.25 15.85
C TRP A 188 -6.41 -3.67 17.25
N ASP A 189 -7.27 -4.35 18.02
CA ASP A 189 -7.00 -4.80 19.39
C ASP A 189 -6.29 -6.17 19.46
N MET A 190 -5.74 -6.64 18.35
CA MET A 190 -5.08 -7.96 18.24
C MET A 190 -3.61 -7.91 18.62
#